data_d63dfeb2c22594b67732602dafecf72c
#
_entry.id   d63dfeb2c22594b67732602dafecf72c
#
_cell.length_a   1.000
_cell.length_b   1.000
_cell.length_c   1.000
_cell.angle_alpha   90.00
_cell.angle_beta   90.00
_cell.angle_gamma   90.00
#
_symmetry.space_group_name_H-M   'P 1'
#
loop_
_entity.id
_entity.type
_entity.pdbx_description
1 polymer ?
#
loop_
_entity_poly.entity_id
_entity_poly.type
_entity_poly.pdbx_seq_one_letter_code
_entity_poly.pdbx_strand_id
1 'polypeptide(L)'
;VVATITIQNYFRLYKKLAGMTGTAETEAAEFHDIYKLDVLPIPTNRPCIRKDQNDLIFKSRREKFNAVVNKIQELHDKGQPILIGTASVDASETLSRMLKRAKIPHEVLNAKNHQREAEIVAQAGKRGAVTVSTNMAGRGTDIKLGEGVADLGGLFVLGTERHESRRIDRQLRGRCSRQGDPGASQFFISFEDDLMRNFGAAERMTKMMERLGVADGEALEHSFLNKSVESAQKRVEQRNYMWRKHVLDYDDVMNKQREIVYGYRNEVLSTENPREMIY
;
A
#
# COMPACT_ATOMS: atom_id res chain seq x y z
N VAL A 1 0.77 20.93 23.44
CA VAL A 1 0.88 19.49 23.78
C VAL A 1 1.33 19.39 25.21
N VAL A 2 0.53 18.76 26.07
CA VAL A 2 0.82 18.62 27.52
C VAL A 2 1.56 17.30 27.80
N ALA A 3 1.28 16.25 27.01
CA ALA A 3 1.95 14.96 27.10
C ALA A 3 1.88 14.25 25.75
N THR A 4 2.82 13.34 25.51
CA THR A 4 2.87 12.48 24.33
C THR A 4 3.03 11.02 24.76
N ILE A 5 2.55 10.11 23.93
CA ILE A 5 2.69 8.67 24.11
C ILE A 5 2.84 8.03 22.72
N THR A 6 3.61 6.97 22.60
CA THR A 6 3.64 6.18 21.37
C THR A 6 2.29 5.49 21.12
N ILE A 7 1.94 5.29 19.85
CA ILE A 7 0.73 4.55 19.48
C ILE A 7 0.76 3.15 20.09
N GLN A 8 1.92 2.53 20.15
CA GLN A 8 2.10 1.19 20.72
C GLN A 8 1.73 1.16 22.20
N ASN A 9 2.26 2.08 23.00
CA ASN A 9 1.95 2.16 24.42
C ASN A 9 0.50 2.59 24.66
N TYR A 10 -0.04 3.47 23.81
CA TYR A 10 -1.46 3.84 23.87
C TYR A 10 -2.37 2.62 23.74
N PHE A 11 -2.16 1.76 22.74
CA PHE A 11 -2.98 0.55 22.56
C PHE A 11 -2.74 -0.51 23.64
N ARG A 12 -1.57 -0.55 24.26
CA ARG A 12 -1.29 -1.44 25.42
C ARG A 12 -2.09 -1.08 26.68
N LEU A 13 -2.68 0.13 26.76
CA LEU A 13 -3.57 0.50 27.85
C LEU A 13 -4.89 -0.28 27.87
N TYR A 14 -5.30 -0.84 26.74
CA TYR A 14 -6.55 -1.59 26.65
C TYR A 14 -6.36 -3.03 27.17
N LYS A 15 -7.23 -3.44 28.09
CA LYS A 15 -7.25 -4.81 28.61
C LYS A 15 -7.68 -5.83 27.55
N LYS A 16 -8.49 -5.41 26.58
CA LYS A 16 -8.99 -6.22 25.48
C LYS A 16 -8.77 -5.46 24.17
N LEU A 17 -7.89 -5.98 23.36
CA LEU A 17 -7.51 -5.40 22.08
C LEU A 17 -7.71 -6.42 20.97
N ALA A 18 -8.38 -6.03 19.91
CA ALA A 18 -8.54 -6.80 18.69
C ALA A 18 -8.65 -5.88 17.49
N GLY A 19 -8.38 -6.41 16.30
CA GLY A 19 -8.49 -5.66 15.06
C GLY A 19 -8.80 -6.57 13.88
N MET A 20 -9.27 -5.99 12.79
CA MET A 20 -9.55 -6.71 11.55
C MET A 20 -8.95 -5.97 10.37
N THR A 21 -8.24 -6.69 9.51
CA THR A 21 -7.66 -6.17 8.27
C THR A 21 -7.41 -7.30 7.28
N GLY A 22 -7.44 -7.01 5.99
CA GLY A 22 -7.09 -7.98 4.94
C GLY A 22 -5.58 -8.18 4.75
N THR A 23 -4.71 -7.52 5.53
CA THR A 23 -3.27 -7.49 5.25
C THR A 23 -2.36 -7.63 6.47
N ALA A 24 -2.88 -8.13 7.61
CA ALA A 24 -2.09 -8.30 8.84
C ALA A 24 -1.02 -9.40 8.75
N GLU A 25 -1.21 -10.40 7.91
CA GLU A 25 -0.36 -11.61 7.85
C GLU A 25 1.13 -11.29 7.65
N THR A 26 1.46 -10.27 6.85
CA THR A 26 2.85 -9.86 6.62
C THR A 26 3.53 -9.29 7.85
N GLU A 27 2.76 -8.80 8.81
CA GLU A 27 3.22 -8.13 10.04
C GLU A 27 2.90 -8.95 11.30
N ALA A 28 2.53 -10.24 11.14
CA ALA A 28 2.12 -11.10 12.26
C ALA A 28 3.15 -11.16 13.39
N ALA A 29 4.44 -11.25 13.04
CA ALA A 29 5.52 -11.26 14.04
C ALA A 29 5.57 -9.95 14.85
N GLU A 30 5.35 -8.79 14.23
CA GLU A 30 5.32 -7.50 14.93
C GLU A 30 4.10 -7.39 15.85
N PHE A 31 2.92 -7.84 15.41
CA PHE A 31 1.72 -7.89 16.26
C PHE A 31 1.92 -8.75 17.49
N HIS A 32 2.54 -9.92 17.31
CA HIS A 32 2.84 -10.81 18.44
C HIS A 32 3.89 -10.20 19.37
N ASP A 33 4.99 -9.66 18.85
CA ASP A 33 6.09 -9.10 19.66
C ASP A 33 5.63 -7.87 20.47
N ILE A 34 4.92 -6.94 19.86
CA ILE A 34 4.55 -5.67 20.48
C ILE A 34 3.27 -5.77 21.32
N TYR A 35 2.22 -6.41 20.80
CA TYR A 35 0.89 -6.39 21.40
C TYR A 35 0.46 -7.73 21.99
N LYS A 36 1.24 -8.80 21.81
CA LYS A 36 0.90 -10.18 22.17
C LYS A 36 -0.41 -10.64 21.49
N LEU A 37 -0.62 -10.17 20.28
CA LEU A 37 -1.77 -10.55 19.46
C LEU A 37 -1.35 -11.51 18.36
N ASP A 38 -2.10 -12.61 18.24
CA ASP A 38 -1.95 -13.56 17.15
C ASP A 38 -2.78 -13.10 15.95
N VAL A 39 -2.25 -13.36 14.75
CA VAL A 39 -2.95 -13.09 13.51
C VAL A 39 -3.60 -14.37 13.02
N LEU A 40 -4.93 -14.39 12.97
CA LEU A 40 -5.72 -15.52 12.50
C LEU A 40 -6.24 -15.23 11.09
N PRO A 41 -5.74 -15.90 10.03
CA PRO A 41 -6.28 -15.78 8.69
C PRO A 41 -7.67 -16.43 8.62
N ILE A 42 -8.68 -15.65 8.23
CA ILE A 42 -10.03 -16.14 7.97
C ILE A 42 -10.22 -16.29 6.47
N PRO A 43 -10.59 -17.48 5.96
CA PRO A 43 -10.84 -17.68 4.55
C PRO A 43 -11.93 -16.74 4.02
N THR A 44 -11.77 -16.30 2.77
CA THR A 44 -12.79 -15.48 2.10
C THR A 44 -14.06 -16.29 1.83
N ASN A 45 -15.23 -15.62 1.84
CA ASN A 45 -16.52 -16.27 1.53
C ASN A 45 -16.54 -16.91 0.14
N ARG A 46 -15.93 -16.24 -0.86
CA ARG A 46 -15.72 -16.79 -2.20
C ARG A 46 -14.23 -16.81 -2.54
N PRO A 47 -13.74 -17.80 -3.27
CA PRO A 47 -12.34 -17.87 -3.69
C PRO A 47 -11.92 -16.60 -4.43
N CYS A 48 -10.73 -16.12 -4.15
CA CYS A 48 -10.12 -15.04 -4.92
C CYS A 48 -9.57 -15.62 -6.23
N ILE A 49 -10.18 -15.25 -7.35
CA ILE A 49 -9.79 -15.70 -8.70
C ILE A 49 -8.93 -14.68 -9.46
N ARG A 50 -8.39 -13.67 -8.76
CA ARG A 50 -7.51 -12.67 -9.33
C ARG A 50 -6.28 -13.27 -9.97
N LYS A 51 -5.93 -12.76 -11.16
CA LYS A 51 -4.70 -13.12 -11.86
C LYS A 51 -3.61 -12.10 -11.54
N ASP A 52 -2.72 -12.44 -10.63
CA ASP A 52 -1.55 -11.60 -10.31
C ASP A 52 -0.44 -11.91 -11.34
N GLN A 53 -0.22 -10.97 -12.27
CA GLN A 53 0.80 -11.08 -13.32
C GLN A 53 2.19 -10.75 -12.73
N ASN A 54 3.24 -11.21 -13.42
CA ASN A 54 4.61 -10.86 -13.07
C ASN A 54 4.85 -9.36 -13.22
N ASP A 55 5.76 -8.85 -12.41
CA ASP A 55 6.20 -7.46 -12.52
C ASP A 55 6.96 -7.25 -13.82
N LEU A 56 6.74 -6.10 -14.45
CA LEU A 56 7.51 -5.63 -15.60
C LEU A 56 8.57 -4.65 -15.12
N ILE A 57 9.85 -4.97 -15.36
CA ILE A 57 10.98 -4.17 -14.87
C ILE A 57 11.68 -3.49 -16.03
N PHE A 58 11.83 -2.18 -15.90
CA PHE A 58 12.43 -1.30 -16.91
C PHE A 58 13.73 -0.68 -16.40
N LYS A 59 14.61 -0.26 -17.30
CA LYS A 59 15.87 0.41 -16.95
C LYS A 59 15.59 1.78 -16.31
N SER A 60 14.68 2.55 -16.90
CA SER A 60 14.40 3.93 -16.49
C SER A 60 12.93 4.18 -16.14
N ARG A 61 12.67 5.22 -15.34
CA ARG A 61 11.31 5.70 -15.05
C ARG A 61 10.58 6.15 -16.33
N ARG A 62 11.31 6.72 -17.29
CA ARG A 62 10.73 7.16 -18.57
C ARG A 62 10.17 5.99 -19.37
N GLU A 63 10.94 4.93 -19.54
CA GLU A 63 10.51 3.71 -20.23
C GLU A 63 9.30 3.08 -19.54
N LYS A 64 9.36 2.96 -18.21
CA LYS A 64 8.26 2.48 -17.39
C LYS A 64 6.97 3.25 -17.63
N PHE A 65 6.99 4.58 -17.54
CA PHE A 65 5.79 5.37 -17.72
C PHE A 65 5.24 5.32 -19.15
N ASN A 66 6.10 5.22 -20.16
CA ASN A 66 5.66 5.00 -21.55
C ASN A 66 4.93 3.65 -21.67
N ALA A 67 5.50 2.58 -21.10
CA ALA A 67 4.86 1.27 -21.08
C ALA A 67 3.54 1.25 -20.30
N VAL A 68 3.46 1.98 -19.18
CA VAL A 68 2.22 2.18 -18.41
C VAL A 68 1.14 2.84 -19.27
N VAL A 69 1.46 3.92 -19.98
CA VAL A 69 0.50 4.61 -20.85
C VAL A 69 0.02 3.69 -21.98
N ASN A 70 0.92 2.95 -22.63
CA ASN A 70 0.58 1.98 -23.67
C ASN A 70 -0.34 0.88 -23.14
N LYS A 71 -0.07 0.36 -21.94
CA LYS A 71 -0.92 -0.67 -21.31
C LYS A 71 -2.31 -0.12 -20.96
N ILE A 72 -2.38 1.11 -20.47
CA ILE A 72 -3.66 1.78 -20.19
C ILE A 72 -4.46 1.95 -21.48
N GLN A 73 -3.83 2.39 -22.57
CA GLN A 73 -4.50 2.54 -23.86
C GLN A 73 -5.06 1.19 -24.36
N GLU A 74 -4.22 0.14 -24.32
CA GLU A 74 -4.65 -1.22 -24.74
C GLU A 74 -5.90 -1.70 -23.99
N LEU A 75 -5.92 -1.53 -22.66
CA LEU A 75 -7.02 -2.00 -21.82
C LEU A 75 -8.27 -1.12 -21.98
N HIS A 76 -8.07 0.20 -22.09
CA HIS A 76 -9.14 1.17 -22.34
C HIS A 76 -9.86 0.88 -23.67
N ASP A 77 -9.10 0.61 -24.74
CA ASP A 77 -9.65 0.29 -26.05
C ASP A 77 -10.43 -1.02 -26.04
N LYS A 78 -10.04 -2.00 -25.20
CA LYS A 78 -10.81 -3.22 -24.92
C LYS A 78 -12.06 -2.98 -24.07
N GLY A 79 -12.20 -1.79 -23.49
CA GLY A 79 -13.29 -1.46 -22.57
C GLY A 79 -13.11 -2.03 -21.17
N GLN A 80 -11.93 -2.55 -20.81
CA GLN A 80 -11.64 -3.04 -19.46
C GLN A 80 -11.36 -1.86 -18.53
N PRO A 81 -12.00 -1.75 -17.35
CA PRO A 81 -11.69 -0.69 -16.39
C PRO A 81 -10.32 -0.90 -15.73
N ILE A 82 -9.63 0.21 -15.46
CA ILE A 82 -8.27 0.19 -14.92
C ILE A 82 -8.19 1.12 -13.71
N LEU A 83 -7.65 0.59 -12.62
CA LEU A 83 -7.23 1.36 -11.46
C LEU A 83 -5.71 1.41 -11.41
N ILE A 84 -5.15 2.61 -11.51
CA ILE A 84 -3.72 2.82 -11.47
C ILE A 84 -3.32 3.32 -10.09
N GLY A 85 -2.47 2.54 -9.40
CA GLY A 85 -1.89 2.93 -8.10
C GLY A 85 -0.57 3.65 -8.28
N THR A 86 -0.44 4.83 -7.66
CA THR A 86 0.80 5.61 -7.62
C THR A 86 1.24 5.83 -6.17
N ALA A 87 2.54 5.91 -5.91
CA ALA A 87 3.06 6.07 -4.55
C ALA A 87 2.93 7.51 -4.02
N SER A 88 2.86 8.51 -4.89
CA SER A 88 2.79 9.91 -4.50
C SER A 88 1.78 10.71 -5.33
N VAL A 89 1.40 11.88 -4.80
CA VAL A 89 0.56 12.84 -5.52
C VAL A 89 1.27 13.33 -6.79
N ASP A 90 2.57 13.62 -6.72
CA ASP A 90 3.37 14.09 -7.85
C ASP A 90 3.45 13.05 -8.97
N ALA A 91 3.58 11.76 -8.63
CA ALA A 91 3.54 10.67 -9.59
C ALA A 91 2.16 10.58 -10.27
N SER A 92 1.07 10.75 -9.51
CA SER A 92 -0.30 10.77 -10.04
C SER A 92 -0.53 11.93 -11.01
N GLU A 93 -0.06 13.12 -10.68
CA GLU A 93 -0.16 14.31 -11.53
C GLU A 93 0.69 14.19 -12.79
N THR A 94 1.88 13.60 -12.68
CA THR A 94 2.75 13.34 -13.85
C THR A 94 2.11 12.36 -14.80
N LEU A 95 1.59 11.24 -14.29
CA LEU A 95 0.86 10.28 -15.13
C LEU A 95 -0.39 10.90 -15.76
N SER A 96 -1.15 11.69 -15.00
CA SER A 96 -2.32 12.39 -15.51
C SER A 96 -1.97 13.31 -16.68
N ARG A 97 -0.85 14.05 -16.61
CA ARG A 97 -0.37 14.87 -17.74
C ARG A 97 -0.03 14.03 -18.96
N MET A 98 0.56 12.85 -18.78
CA MET A 98 0.88 11.93 -19.87
C MET A 98 -0.39 11.36 -20.52
N LEU A 99 -1.37 10.95 -19.72
CA LEU A 99 -2.66 10.44 -20.20
C LEU A 99 -3.46 11.53 -20.96
N LYS A 100 -3.43 12.79 -20.49
CA LYS A 100 -4.03 13.93 -21.23
C LYS A 100 -3.38 14.14 -22.60
N ARG A 101 -2.05 14.04 -22.69
CA ARG A 101 -1.32 14.12 -23.97
C ARG A 101 -1.68 12.97 -24.91
N ALA A 102 -1.87 11.77 -24.35
CA ALA A 102 -2.34 10.60 -25.11
C ALA A 102 -3.85 10.63 -25.41
N LYS A 103 -4.57 11.68 -24.97
CA LYS A 103 -6.03 11.84 -25.13
C LYS A 103 -6.85 10.71 -24.50
N ILE A 104 -6.34 10.09 -23.45
CA ILE A 104 -7.04 9.06 -22.68
C ILE A 104 -7.88 9.74 -21.60
N PRO A 105 -9.22 9.62 -21.62
CA PRO A 105 -10.08 10.15 -20.56
C PRO A 105 -9.83 9.42 -19.26
N HIS A 106 -9.64 10.15 -18.16
CA HIS A 106 -9.35 9.56 -16.85
C HIS A 106 -9.77 10.47 -15.71
N GLU A 107 -10.00 9.88 -14.55
CA GLU A 107 -10.24 10.56 -13.28
C GLU A 107 -9.03 10.40 -12.36
N VAL A 108 -8.76 11.43 -11.53
CA VAL A 108 -7.65 11.41 -10.56
C VAL A 108 -8.20 11.46 -9.15
N LEU A 109 -7.86 10.43 -8.37
CA LEU A 109 -8.24 10.26 -6.99
C LEU A 109 -7.01 10.46 -6.08
N ASN A 110 -6.86 11.64 -5.51
CA ASN A 110 -5.77 11.99 -4.61
C ASN A 110 -6.27 12.89 -3.47
N ALA A 111 -5.38 13.17 -2.50
CA ALA A 111 -5.70 13.98 -1.34
C ALA A 111 -6.25 15.39 -1.63
N LYS A 112 -6.07 15.91 -2.85
CA LYS A 112 -6.60 17.22 -3.26
C LYS A 112 -8.08 17.17 -3.67
N ASN A 113 -8.63 15.99 -3.94
CA ASN A 113 -9.97 15.81 -4.55
C ASN A 113 -10.95 15.05 -3.63
N HIS A 114 -10.83 15.17 -2.33
CA HIS A 114 -11.66 14.41 -1.35
C HIS A 114 -13.17 14.55 -1.54
N GLN A 115 -13.66 15.74 -1.93
CA GLN A 115 -15.09 15.97 -2.08
C GLN A 115 -15.77 15.14 -3.18
N ARG A 116 -15.01 14.73 -4.20
CA ARG A 116 -15.49 13.91 -5.33
C ARG A 116 -15.09 12.45 -5.25
N GLU A 117 -14.47 12.05 -4.16
CA GLU A 117 -13.92 10.70 -4.01
C GLU A 117 -14.97 9.61 -4.23
N ALA A 118 -16.13 9.73 -3.58
CA ALA A 118 -17.20 8.75 -3.70
C ALA A 118 -17.77 8.65 -5.14
N GLU A 119 -17.89 9.78 -5.84
CA GLU A 119 -18.35 9.83 -7.23
C GLU A 119 -17.35 9.15 -8.16
N ILE A 120 -16.06 9.44 -8.02
CA ILE A 120 -14.99 8.86 -8.83
C ILE A 120 -14.95 7.34 -8.62
N VAL A 121 -14.99 6.88 -7.36
CA VAL A 121 -14.98 5.44 -7.04
C VAL A 121 -16.20 4.73 -7.60
N ALA A 122 -17.38 5.34 -7.57
CA ALA A 122 -18.60 4.78 -8.15
C ALA A 122 -18.52 4.61 -9.67
N GLN A 123 -17.66 5.37 -10.36
CA GLN A 123 -17.43 5.25 -11.80
C GLN A 123 -16.27 4.30 -12.15
N ALA A 124 -15.34 4.04 -11.20
CA ALA A 124 -14.08 3.33 -11.46
C ALA A 124 -14.24 1.89 -11.96
N GLY A 125 -15.36 1.24 -11.69
CA GLY A 125 -15.67 -0.12 -12.17
C GLY A 125 -16.45 -0.17 -13.48
N LYS A 126 -16.79 0.96 -14.10
CA LYS A 126 -17.54 0.99 -15.35
C LYS A 126 -16.64 0.68 -16.55
N ARG A 127 -17.26 0.22 -17.63
CA ARG A 127 -16.57 -0.12 -18.87
C ARG A 127 -15.67 1.01 -19.37
N GLY A 128 -14.39 0.70 -19.62
CA GLY A 128 -13.39 1.63 -20.10
C GLY A 128 -12.98 2.75 -19.12
N ALA A 129 -13.41 2.69 -17.86
CA ALA A 129 -13.01 3.68 -16.87
C ALA A 129 -11.51 3.60 -16.58
N VAL A 130 -10.84 4.76 -16.54
CA VAL A 130 -9.43 4.90 -16.18
C VAL A 130 -9.34 5.78 -14.94
N THR A 131 -8.89 5.21 -13.82
CA THR A 131 -8.79 5.92 -12.55
C THR A 131 -7.35 5.88 -12.03
N VAL A 132 -6.73 7.05 -11.89
CA VAL A 132 -5.41 7.21 -11.29
C VAL A 132 -5.59 7.51 -9.80
N SER A 133 -5.07 6.67 -8.93
CA SER A 133 -5.27 6.78 -7.48
C SER A 133 -3.92 6.77 -6.74
N THR A 134 -3.77 7.64 -5.75
CA THR A 134 -2.71 7.43 -4.75
C THR A 134 -3.11 6.30 -3.79
N ASN A 135 -2.15 5.63 -3.20
CA ASN A 135 -2.39 4.42 -2.38
C ASN A 135 -3.41 4.57 -1.27
N MET A 136 -3.52 5.76 -0.69
CA MET A 136 -4.41 6.05 0.44
C MET A 136 -5.81 6.46 -0.01
N ALA A 137 -5.98 6.94 -1.24
CA ALA A 137 -7.24 7.42 -1.74
C ALA A 137 -8.22 6.28 -2.04
N GLY A 138 -9.51 6.47 -1.78
CA GLY A 138 -10.55 5.45 -1.95
C GLY A 138 -10.46 4.28 -0.97
N ARG A 139 -9.66 4.37 0.10
CA ARG A 139 -9.56 3.30 1.10
C ARG A 139 -10.90 3.12 1.83
N GLY A 140 -11.32 1.84 1.97
CA GLY A 140 -12.59 1.50 2.62
C GLY A 140 -13.81 1.54 1.69
N THR A 141 -13.67 2.07 0.46
CA THR A 141 -14.76 2.10 -0.52
C THR A 141 -14.64 0.92 -1.49
N ASP A 142 -15.75 0.30 -1.82
CA ASP A 142 -15.81 -0.81 -2.76
C ASP A 142 -16.00 -0.32 -4.20
N ILE A 143 -15.22 -0.89 -5.13
CA ILE A 143 -15.35 -0.64 -6.57
C ILE A 143 -16.22 -1.76 -7.15
N LYS A 144 -17.47 -1.44 -7.46
CA LYS A 144 -18.40 -2.39 -8.06
C LYS A 144 -18.21 -2.42 -9.57
N LEU A 145 -18.15 -3.62 -10.14
CA LEU A 145 -18.06 -3.80 -11.59
C LEU A 145 -19.38 -3.40 -12.26
N GLY A 146 -19.27 -2.67 -13.37
CA GLY A 146 -20.40 -2.37 -14.25
C GLY A 146 -20.88 -3.62 -15.01
N GLU A 147 -22.02 -3.50 -15.68
CA GLU A 147 -22.61 -4.56 -16.49
C GLU A 147 -21.64 -4.99 -17.60
N GLY A 148 -21.47 -6.31 -17.80
CA GLY A 148 -20.61 -6.91 -18.82
C GLY A 148 -19.10 -6.74 -18.58
N VAL A 149 -18.66 -6.06 -17.51
CA VAL A 149 -17.22 -5.85 -17.21
C VAL A 149 -16.56 -7.15 -16.74
N ALA A 150 -17.31 -8.03 -16.09
CA ALA A 150 -16.80 -9.34 -15.67
C ALA A 150 -16.31 -10.17 -16.88
N ASP A 151 -17.02 -10.12 -18.00
CA ASP A 151 -16.69 -10.85 -19.24
C ASP A 151 -15.42 -10.28 -19.92
N LEU A 152 -15.10 -9.01 -19.65
CA LEU A 152 -13.85 -8.37 -20.10
C LEU A 152 -12.65 -8.68 -19.20
N GLY A 153 -12.84 -9.51 -18.16
CA GLY A 153 -11.80 -9.87 -17.19
C GLY A 153 -11.82 -9.04 -15.91
N GLY A 154 -12.87 -8.25 -15.67
CA GLY A 154 -13.06 -7.45 -14.47
C GLY A 154 -12.13 -6.23 -14.37
N LEU A 155 -11.95 -5.71 -13.16
CA LEU A 155 -11.08 -4.56 -12.90
C LEU A 155 -9.60 -4.97 -13.00
N PHE A 156 -8.83 -4.21 -13.80
CA PHE A 156 -7.38 -4.35 -13.85
C PHE A 156 -6.72 -3.36 -12.90
N VAL A 157 -5.87 -3.83 -11.99
CA VAL A 157 -5.09 -3.00 -11.07
C VAL A 157 -3.66 -2.91 -11.56
N LEU A 158 -3.22 -1.70 -11.88
CA LEU A 158 -1.86 -1.41 -12.34
C LEU A 158 -1.12 -0.62 -11.27
N GLY A 159 -0.03 -1.18 -10.73
CA GLY A 159 0.88 -0.45 -9.83
C GLY A 159 2.01 0.18 -10.63
N THR A 160 2.28 1.48 -10.45
CA THR A 160 3.39 2.17 -11.13
C THR A 160 4.73 2.00 -10.44
N GLU A 161 4.74 1.40 -9.26
CA GLU A 161 5.92 1.03 -8.48
C GLU A 161 5.55 0.08 -7.35
N ARG A 162 6.52 -0.61 -6.78
CA ARG A 162 6.38 -1.37 -5.54
C ARG A 162 6.63 -0.46 -4.35
N HIS A 163 5.81 -0.64 -3.32
CA HIS A 163 5.94 0.11 -2.09
C HIS A 163 6.98 -0.49 -1.15
N GLU A 164 7.38 0.28 -0.16
CA GLU A 164 8.31 -0.16 0.89
C GLU A 164 7.75 -1.32 1.75
N SER A 165 6.43 -1.52 1.76
CA SER A 165 5.77 -2.59 2.49
C SER A 165 4.89 -3.43 1.57
N ARG A 166 5.06 -4.75 1.61
CA ARG A 166 4.22 -5.73 0.89
C ARG A 166 2.74 -5.59 1.24
N ARG A 167 2.44 -5.13 2.46
CA ARG A 167 1.09 -4.86 2.91
C ARG A 167 0.38 -3.80 2.04
N ILE A 168 1.08 -2.76 1.63
CA ILE A 168 0.52 -1.70 0.78
C ILE A 168 0.23 -2.24 -0.62
N ASP A 169 1.13 -3.03 -1.19
CA ASP A 169 0.92 -3.69 -2.48
C ASP A 169 -0.29 -4.65 -2.43
N ARG A 170 -0.43 -5.43 -1.35
CA ARG A 170 -1.59 -6.30 -1.13
C ARG A 170 -2.89 -5.49 -1.03
N GLN A 171 -2.87 -4.32 -0.40
CA GLN A 171 -4.04 -3.42 -0.32
C GLN A 171 -4.43 -2.89 -1.70
N LEU A 172 -3.45 -2.52 -2.53
CA LEU A 172 -3.71 -2.09 -3.90
C LEU A 172 -4.31 -3.23 -4.74
N ARG A 173 -3.67 -4.40 -4.75
CA ARG A 173 -4.19 -5.60 -5.44
C ARG A 173 -5.60 -5.97 -4.97
N GLY A 174 -5.88 -5.83 -3.68
CA GLY A 174 -7.18 -6.12 -3.07
C GLY A 174 -8.32 -5.17 -3.47
N ARG A 175 -8.05 -4.20 -4.34
CA ARG A 175 -9.11 -3.36 -4.92
C ARG A 175 -9.93 -4.08 -5.99
N CYS A 176 -9.37 -5.12 -6.62
CA CYS A 176 -10.09 -5.95 -7.58
C CYS A 176 -10.35 -7.36 -7.04
N SER A 177 -11.16 -8.11 -7.75
CA SER A 177 -11.51 -9.52 -7.48
C SER A 177 -12.10 -9.74 -6.09
N ARG A 178 -13.00 -8.86 -5.70
CA ARG A 178 -13.78 -8.99 -4.47
C ARG A 178 -14.97 -9.89 -4.69
N GLN A 179 -15.33 -10.67 -3.67
CA GLN A 179 -16.50 -11.55 -3.66
C GLN A 179 -16.58 -12.52 -4.87
N GLY A 180 -15.41 -12.97 -5.36
CA GLY A 180 -15.32 -13.89 -6.49
C GLY A 180 -15.40 -13.24 -7.87
N ASP A 181 -15.36 -11.91 -7.95
CA ASP A 181 -15.27 -11.20 -9.23
C ASP A 181 -13.94 -11.51 -9.94
N PRO A 182 -13.92 -11.57 -11.29
CA PRO A 182 -12.68 -11.61 -12.03
C PRO A 182 -11.89 -10.32 -11.90
N GLY A 183 -10.59 -10.38 -12.11
CA GLY A 183 -9.71 -9.22 -12.07
C GLY A 183 -8.26 -9.65 -12.26
N ALA A 184 -7.41 -8.67 -12.53
CA ALA A 184 -5.99 -8.90 -12.66
C ALA A 184 -5.19 -7.77 -12.03
N SER A 185 -3.94 -8.06 -11.68
CA SER A 185 -3.01 -7.04 -11.21
C SER A 185 -1.63 -7.21 -11.85
N GLN A 186 -0.96 -6.08 -12.09
CA GLN A 186 0.42 -6.05 -12.58
C GLN A 186 1.14 -4.81 -12.05
N PHE A 187 2.42 -4.96 -11.72
CA PHE A 187 3.27 -3.83 -11.32
C PHE A 187 4.29 -3.54 -12.40
N PHE A 188 4.50 -2.25 -12.64
CA PHE A 188 5.52 -1.71 -13.53
C PHE A 188 6.57 -1.03 -12.67
N ILE A 189 7.80 -1.48 -12.76
CA ILE A 189 8.90 -1.08 -11.87
C ILE A 189 10.06 -0.57 -12.71
N SER A 190 10.84 0.35 -12.20
CA SER A 190 12.14 0.72 -12.80
C SER A 190 13.26 0.59 -11.77
N PHE A 191 14.49 0.44 -12.25
CA PHE A 191 15.66 0.46 -11.36
C PHE A 191 15.89 1.83 -10.73
N GLU A 192 15.27 2.88 -11.28
CA GLU A 192 15.30 4.24 -10.74
C GLU A 192 14.25 4.48 -9.64
N ASP A 193 13.36 3.52 -9.37
CA ASP A 193 12.39 3.63 -8.28
C ASP A 193 13.10 3.54 -6.93
N ASP A 194 12.61 4.26 -5.94
CA ASP A 194 13.31 4.44 -4.67
C ASP A 194 13.56 3.13 -3.92
N LEU A 195 12.62 2.19 -3.97
CA LEU A 195 12.79 0.85 -3.41
C LEU A 195 13.99 0.13 -4.07
N MET A 196 14.10 0.21 -5.38
CA MET A 196 15.15 -0.48 -6.14
C MET A 196 16.50 0.20 -5.96
N ARG A 197 16.56 1.52 -5.94
CA ARG A 197 17.79 2.30 -5.71
C ARG A 197 18.37 2.07 -4.33
N ASN A 198 17.52 2.12 -3.30
CA ASN A 198 17.97 2.14 -1.91
C ASN A 198 18.17 0.73 -1.34
N PHE A 199 17.42 -0.27 -1.79
CA PHE A 199 17.37 -1.61 -1.18
C PHE A 199 17.48 -2.75 -2.16
N GLY A 200 17.33 -2.48 -3.45
CA GLY A 200 17.53 -3.44 -4.53
C GLY A 200 19.01 -3.62 -4.89
N ALA A 201 19.25 -4.53 -5.81
CA ALA A 201 20.54 -4.70 -6.43
C ALA A 201 20.56 -3.98 -7.81
N ALA A 202 20.05 -2.75 -7.87
CA ALA A 202 19.80 -2.02 -9.13
C ALA A 202 21.00 -2.06 -10.07
N GLU A 203 22.22 -1.72 -9.60
CA GLU A 203 23.43 -1.73 -10.42
C GLU A 203 23.79 -3.12 -10.98
N ARG A 204 23.64 -4.17 -10.15
CA ARG A 204 23.91 -5.55 -10.59
C ARG A 204 22.89 -6.01 -11.63
N MET A 205 21.64 -5.61 -11.45
CA MET A 205 20.55 -5.97 -12.34
C MET A 205 20.64 -5.19 -13.66
N THR A 206 21.00 -3.91 -13.63
CA THR A 206 21.27 -3.13 -14.85
C THR A 206 22.39 -3.76 -15.68
N LYS A 207 23.52 -4.11 -15.05
CA LYS A 207 24.62 -4.82 -15.72
C LYS A 207 24.20 -6.20 -16.28
N MET A 208 23.26 -6.88 -15.60
CA MET A 208 22.71 -8.14 -16.09
C MET A 208 21.83 -7.92 -17.32
N MET A 209 20.97 -6.88 -17.32
CA MET A 209 20.17 -6.51 -18.50
C MET A 209 21.04 -6.18 -19.71
N GLU A 210 22.09 -5.39 -19.50
CA GLU A 210 23.06 -5.06 -20.55
C GLU A 210 23.73 -6.31 -21.13
N ARG A 211 24.11 -7.27 -20.27
CA ARG A 211 24.70 -8.55 -20.71
C ARG A 211 23.72 -9.45 -21.46
N LEU A 212 22.42 -9.38 -21.12
CA LEU A 212 21.36 -10.12 -21.78
C LEU A 212 20.90 -9.47 -23.10
N GLY A 213 21.45 -8.30 -23.44
CA GLY A 213 21.13 -7.60 -24.68
C GLY A 213 19.68 -7.06 -24.73
N VAL A 214 19.08 -6.78 -23.57
CA VAL A 214 17.72 -6.23 -23.50
C VAL A 214 17.71 -4.86 -24.15
N ALA A 215 16.89 -4.68 -25.18
CA ALA A 215 16.78 -3.42 -25.91
C ALA A 215 16.19 -2.30 -25.01
N ASP A 216 16.49 -1.05 -25.37
CA ASP A 216 15.90 0.10 -24.67
C ASP A 216 14.39 0.12 -24.88
N GLY A 217 13.66 0.27 -23.76
CA GLY A 217 12.19 0.24 -23.76
C GLY A 217 11.59 -1.17 -23.61
N GLU A 218 12.40 -2.22 -23.64
CA GLU A 218 11.96 -3.60 -23.42
C GLU A 218 11.90 -3.91 -21.92
N ALA A 219 10.80 -4.54 -21.48
CA ALA A 219 10.63 -4.97 -20.11
C ALA A 219 11.26 -6.33 -19.85
N LEU A 220 11.91 -6.48 -18.70
CA LEU A 220 12.22 -7.80 -18.17
C LEU A 220 11.05 -8.35 -17.37
N GLU A 221 10.57 -9.51 -17.80
CA GLU A 221 9.57 -10.29 -17.08
C GLU A 221 10.18 -11.63 -16.66
N HIS A 222 10.52 -11.77 -15.38
CA HIS A 222 11.05 -13.03 -14.85
C HIS A 222 10.71 -13.21 -13.38
N SER A 223 10.30 -14.41 -13.00
CA SER A 223 9.93 -14.75 -11.61
C SER A 223 11.04 -14.53 -10.58
N PHE A 224 12.31 -14.66 -10.99
CA PHE A 224 13.47 -14.37 -10.13
C PHE A 224 13.52 -12.88 -9.74
N LEU A 225 13.13 -11.99 -10.65
CA LEU A 225 13.12 -10.56 -10.38
C LEU A 225 12.04 -10.19 -9.33
N ASN A 226 10.88 -10.84 -9.39
CA ASN A 226 9.84 -10.67 -8.36
C ASN A 226 10.37 -11.04 -6.97
N LYS A 227 11.14 -12.13 -6.84
CA LYS A 227 11.78 -12.53 -5.58
C LYS A 227 12.80 -11.51 -5.09
N SER A 228 13.54 -10.90 -6.00
CA SER A 228 14.52 -9.85 -5.66
C SER A 228 13.83 -8.60 -5.10
N VAL A 229 12.74 -8.17 -5.73
CA VAL A 229 11.92 -7.05 -5.25
C VAL A 229 11.31 -7.37 -3.88
N GLU A 230 10.74 -8.56 -3.72
CA GLU A 230 10.20 -8.99 -2.43
C GLU A 230 11.26 -9.02 -1.33
N SER A 231 12.48 -9.46 -1.66
CA SER A 231 13.61 -9.46 -0.71
C SER A 231 14.04 -8.03 -0.33
N ALA A 232 13.96 -7.08 -1.27
CA ALA A 232 14.18 -5.66 -0.98
C ALA A 232 13.10 -5.13 -0.02
N GLN A 233 11.82 -5.42 -0.27
CA GLN A 233 10.72 -5.02 0.61
C GLN A 233 10.89 -5.60 2.02
N LYS A 234 11.21 -6.89 2.17
CA LYS A 234 11.46 -7.52 3.48
C LYS A 234 12.58 -6.81 4.26
N ARG A 235 13.66 -6.39 3.59
CA ARG A 235 14.73 -5.62 4.24
C ARG A 235 14.27 -4.25 4.74
N VAL A 236 13.44 -3.56 3.96
CA VAL A 236 12.86 -2.27 4.38
C VAL A 236 11.90 -2.46 5.54
N GLU A 237 11.00 -3.44 5.45
CA GLU A 237 10.05 -3.79 6.51
C GLU A 237 10.79 -4.07 7.82
N GLN A 238 11.85 -4.89 7.77
CA GLN A 238 12.66 -5.22 8.94
C GLN A 238 13.38 -3.99 9.52
N ARG A 239 13.97 -3.14 8.67
CA ARG A 239 14.61 -1.89 9.12
C ARG A 239 13.58 -0.98 9.80
N ASN A 240 12.41 -0.80 9.19
CA ASN A 240 11.36 0.05 9.73
C ASN A 240 10.77 -0.53 11.03
N TYR A 241 10.66 -1.86 11.14
CA TYR A 241 10.29 -2.52 12.39
C TYR A 241 11.31 -2.25 13.51
N MET A 242 12.61 -2.44 13.24
CA MET A 242 13.66 -2.16 14.22
C MET A 242 13.64 -0.70 14.68
N TRP A 243 13.38 0.23 13.76
CA TRP A 243 13.26 1.65 14.10
C TRP A 243 12.04 1.92 15.01
N ARG A 244 10.87 1.35 14.68
CA ARG A 244 9.67 1.47 15.54
C ARG A 244 9.90 0.85 16.92
N LYS A 245 10.56 -0.30 16.98
CA LYS A 245 10.92 -0.96 18.25
C LYS A 245 11.83 -0.09 19.11
N HIS A 246 12.84 0.50 18.49
CA HIS A 246 13.77 1.39 19.19
C HIS A 246 13.06 2.62 19.80
N VAL A 247 12.17 3.25 19.05
CA VAL A 247 11.33 4.34 19.57
C VAL A 247 10.48 3.88 20.76
N LEU A 248 9.92 2.66 20.67
CA LEU A 248 9.13 2.09 21.75
C LEU A 248 9.98 1.83 23.01
N ASP A 249 11.19 1.28 22.85
CA ASP A 249 12.10 1.01 23.97
C ASP A 249 12.41 2.30 24.77
N TYR A 250 12.58 3.44 24.10
CA TYR A 250 12.71 4.72 24.76
C TYR A 250 11.42 5.17 25.45
N ASP A 251 10.28 5.03 24.77
CA ASP A 251 9.01 5.46 25.34
C ASP A 251 8.56 4.57 26.52
N ASP A 252 8.98 3.32 26.60
CA ASP A 252 8.69 2.43 27.72
C ASP A 252 9.26 2.97 29.04
N VAL A 253 10.42 3.63 29.01
CA VAL A 253 10.99 4.30 30.20
C VAL A 253 10.09 5.48 30.59
N MET A 254 9.69 6.30 29.62
CA MET A 254 8.80 7.43 29.85
C MET A 254 7.40 6.97 30.29
N ASN A 255 6.94 5.83 29.82
CA ASN A 255 5.64 5.27 30.16
C ASN A 255 5.57 4.87 31.65
N LYS A 256 6.61 4.28 32.21
CA LYS A 256 6.70 3.98 33.64
C LYS A 256 6.55 5.25 34.49
N GLN A 257 7.18 6.36 34.07
CA GLN A 257 7.03 7.64 34.74
C GLN A 257 5.59 8.18 34.61
N ARG A 258 4.97 8.05 33.43
CA ARG A 258 3.55 8.45 33.24
C ARG A 258 2.63 7.67 34.16
N GLU A 259 2.80 6.36 34.26
CA GLU A 259 1.98 5.50 35.12
C GLU A 259 2.04 5.95 36.58
N ILE A 260 3.22 6.25 37.08
CA ILE A 260 3.41 6.75 38.44
C ILE A 260 2.73 8.12 38.63
N VAL A 261 3.05 9.08 37.78
CA VAL A 261 2.52 10.44 37.88
C VAL A 261 1.03 10.52 37.72
N TYR A 262 0.47 9.83 36.69
CA TYR A 262 -0.97 9.81 36.46
C TYR A 262 -1.71 8.94 37.48
N GLY A 263 -1.10 7.85 37.99
CA GLY A 263 -1.62 7.08 39.10
C GLY A 263 -1.82 7.96 40.32
N TYR A 264 -0.76 8.63 40.78
CA TYR A 264 -0.80 9.58 41.89
C TYR A 264 -1.82 10.71 41.67
N ARG A 265 -1.85 11.29 40.46
CA ARG A 265 -2.82 12.32 40.12
C ARG A 265 -4.26 11.78 40.22
N ASN A 266 -4.53 10.60 39.76
CA ASN A 266 -5.86 10.01 39.80
C ASN A 266 -6.27 9.69 41.26
N GLU A 267 -5.37 9.22 42.09
CA GLU A 267 -5.59 9.02 43.51
C GLU A 267 -5.97 10.31 44.20
N VAL A 268 -5.20 11.40 43.97
CA VAL A 268 -5.48 12.73 44.52
C VAL A 268 -6.84 13.27 44.08
N LEU A 269 -7.23 13.02 42.80
CA LEU A 269 -8.52 13.48 42.28
C LEU A 269 -9.71 12.67 42.79
N SER A 270 -9.50 11.41 43.17
CA SER A 270 -10.55 10.49 43.64
C SER A 270 -10.71 10.45 45.16
N THR A 271 -9.76 10.99 45.92
CA THR A 271 -9.83 11.00 47.38
C THR A 271 -10.76 12.11 47.90
N GLU A 272 -11.44 11.83 49.00
CA GLU A 272 -12.28 12.84 49.69
C GLU A 272 -11.40 13.89 50.42
N ASN A 273 -10.19 13.55 50.79
CA ASN A 273 -9.27 14.42 51.52
C ASN A 273 -7.92 14.58 50.78
N PRO A 274 -7.85 15.32 49.65
CA PRO A 274 -6.65 15.45 48.84
C PRO A 274 -5.48 16.12 49.57
N ARG A 275 -5.79 16.87 50.65
CA ARG A 275 -4.78 17.59 51.42
C ARG A 275 -3.81 16.64 52.16
N GLU A 276 -4.30 15.52 52.67
CA GLU A 276 -3.47 14.50 53.33
C GLU A 276 -2.52 13.75 52.38
N MET A 277 -2.83 13.74 51.08
CA MET A 277 -1.99 13.10 50.07
C MET A 277 -0.92 14.06 49.51
N ILE A 278 -1.10 15.37 49.61
CA ILE A 278 -0.21 16.37 49.04
C ILE A 278 0.80 16.88 50.06
N TYR A 279 0.44 16.89 51.35
CA TYR A 279 1.25 17.34 52.49
C TYR A 279 1.59 16.20 53.44
#